data_0abf02e2d587f3d360853c67ad12e622
#
_entry.id   0abf02e2d587f3d360853c67ad12e622
#
_cell.length_a   1.000
_cell.length_b   1.000
_cell.length_c   1.000
_cell.angle_alpha   90.00
_cell.angle_beta   90.00
_cell.angle_gamma   90.00
#
_symmetry.space_group_name_H-M   'P 1'
#
loop_
_entity.id
_entity.type
_entity.pdbx_description
1 polymer ?
#
loop_
_entity_poly.entity_id
_entity_poly.type
_entity_poly.pdbx_seq_one_letter_code
_entity_poly.pdbx_strand_id
1 'polypeptide(L)'
;MPRVTQAFRDRQRARICVAAARCFARIGFHATSMDDVIGETGMSSATVYRHFPGGKQEIIHEVRALRIGRLVEHLDRLAETTPIPGVAEAFTSVLGILHDSETGTDFHTTARIAVNAWSEMPRDPEFREEIRNLYLTIRTHLLALATRWSREGTVNCPPDMTSEIFLRMTLGLLAEEAIFGSVD
;
A
#
# COMPACT_ATOMS: atom_id res chain seq x y z
N MET A 1 -21.79 21.42 -22.77
CA MET A 1 -21.16 20.15 -22.42
C MET A 1 -21.25 19.95 -20.90
N PRO A 2 -21.76 18.82 -20.39
CA PRO A 2 -21.81 18.62 -18.95
C PRO A 2 -20.38 18.62 -18.38
N ARG A 3 -20.15 19.44 -17.35
CA ARG A 3 -18.88 19.48 -16.62
C ARG A 3 -18.68 18.14 -15.93
N VAL A 4 -17.67 17.38 -16.33
CA VAL A 4 -17.27 16.16 -15.64
C VAL A 4 -16.95 16.54 -14.18
N THR A 5 -17.69 15.98 -13.22
CA THR A 5 -17.55 16.30 -11.80
C THR A 5 -16.18 15.80 -11.28
N GLN A 6 -15.66 16.46 -10.23
CA GLN A 6 -14.41 16.02 -9.59
C GLN A 6 -14.53 14.55 -9.15
N ALA A 7 -15.63 14.18 -8.50
CA ALA A 7 -15.89 12.81 -8.08
C ALA A 7 -15.87 11.78 -9.23
N PHE A 8 -16.26 12.14 -10.44
CA PHE A 8 -16.13 11.26 -11.59
C PHE A 8 -14.66 11.10 -12.00
N ARG A 9 -13.89 12.18 -12.01
CA ARG A 9 -12.45 12.13 -12.31
C ARG A 9 -11.71 11.26 -11.30
N ASP A 10 -12.00 11.41 -10.01
CA ASP A 10 -11.37 10.64 -8.94
C ASP A 10 -11.68 9.14 -9.07
N ARG A 11 -12.93 8.79 -9.38
CA ARG A 11 -13.29 7.38 -9.67
C ARG A 11 -12.55 6.81 -10.88
N GLN A 12 -12.36 7.59 -11.96
CA GLN A 12 -11.61 7.13 -13.12
C GLN A 12 -10.12 6.96 -12.80
N ARG A 13 -9.51 7.88 -12.04
CA ARG A 13 -8.14 7.74 -11.56
C ARG A 13 -7.99 6.48 -10.70
N ALA A 14 -8.89 6.24 -9.76
CA ALA A 14 -8.88 5.04 -8.92
C ALA A 14 -8.96 3.75 -9.75
N ARG A 15 -9.84 3.68 -10.78
CA ARG A 15 -9.91 2.52 -11.70
C ARG A 15 -8.61 2.29 -12.44
N ILE A 16 -7.94 3.35 -12.91
CA ILE A 16 -6.64 3.22 -13.59
C ILE A 16 -5.58 2.72 -12.62
N CYS A 17 -5.56 3.23 -11.38
CA CYS A 17 -4.64 2.76 -10.33
C CYS A 17 -4.85 1.28 -9.98
N VAL A 18 -6.09 0.80 -9.92
CA VAL A 18 -6.40 -0.62 -9.68
C VAL A 18 -5.86 -1.49 -10.81
N ALA A 19 -6.09 -1.11 -12.07
CA ALA A 19 -5.58 -1.83 -13.24
C ALA A 19 -4.04 -1.86 -13.25
N ALA A 20 -3.42 -0.71 -13.01
CA ALA A 20 -1.96 -0.61 -12.93
C ALA A 20 -1.39 -1.48 -11.80
N ALA A 21 -2.03 -1.49 -10.62
CA ALA A 21 -1.63 -2.32 -9.49
C ALA A 21 -1.60 -3.83 -9.86
N ARG A 22 -2.59 -4.31 -10.61
CA ARG A 22 -2.62 -5.70 -11.12
C ARG A 22 -1.48 -5.96 -12.10
N CYS A 23 -1.19 -5.02 -13.01
CA CYS A 23 -0.05 -5.15 -13.91
C CYS A 23 1.27 -5.17 -13.14
N PHE A 24 1.48 -4.27 -12.18
CA PHE A 24 2.68 -4.22 -11.35
C PHE A 24 2.85 -5.49 -10.51
N ALA A 25 1.77 -6.05 -9.96
CA ALA A 25 1.83 -7.32 -9.25
C ALA A 25 2.22 -8.49 -10.17
N ARG A 26 1.70 -8.53 -11.39
CA ARG A 26 1.90 -9.64 -12.33
C ARG A 26 3.30 -9.67 -12.95
N ILE A 27 3.78 -8.54 -13.43
CA ILE A 27 5.01 -8.47 -14.23
C ILE A 27 6.07 -7.49 -13.70
N GLY A 28 5.80 -6.82 -12.58
CA GLY A 28 6.72 -5.86 -11.94
C GLY A 28 6.63 -4.44 -12.51
N PHE A 29 7.24 -3.49 -11.80
CA PHE A 29 7.18 -2.08 -12.18
C PHE A 29 7.95 -1.78 -13.47
N HIS A 30 9.15 -2.35 -13.61
CA HIS A 30 10.00 -2.07 -14.77
C HIS A 30 9.39 -2.60 -16.07
N ALA A 31 8.96 -3.86 -16.07
CA ALA A 31 8.46 -4.54 -17.25
C ALA A 31 7.06 -4.07 -17.68
N THR A 32 6.24 -3.50 -16.78
CA THR A 32 4.93 -2.97 -17.12
C THR A 32 5.05 -1.76 -18.04
N SER A 33 4.41 -1.81 -19.20
CA SER A 33 4.28 -0.69 -20.14
C SER A 33 2.99 0.10 -19.90
N MET A 34 2.87 1.28 -20.50
CA MET A 34 1.59 2.01 -20.53
C MET A 34 0.51 1.26 -21.31
N ASP A 35 0.89 0.52 -22.35
CA ASP A 35 -0.05 -0.28 -23.15
C ASP A 35 -0.64 -1.44 -22.32
N ASP A 36 0.15 -2.05 -21.43
CA ASP A 36 -0.35 -3.07 -20.49
C ASP A 36 -1.41 -2.46 -19.55
N VAL A 37 -1.13 -1.27 -19.00
CA VAL A 37 -2.08 -0.57 -18.12
C VAL A 37 -3.35 -0.18 -18.88
N ILE A 38 -3.21 0.40 -20.08
CA ILE A 38 -4.33 0.79 -20.94
C ILE A 38 -5.19 -0.43 -21.27
N GLY A 39 -4.58 -1.53 -21.66
CA GLY A 39 -5.27 -2.79 -21.95
C GLY A 39 -6.05 -3.33 -20.76
N GLU A 40 -5.45 -3.31 -19.57
CA GLU A 40 -6.09 -3.76 -18.32
C GLU A 40 -7.27 -2.87 -17.88
N THR A 41 -7.21 -1.54 -18.17
CA THR A 41 -8.32 -0.62 -17.84
C THR A 41 -9.55 -0.81 -18.73
N GLY A 42 -9.38 -1.29 -19.95
CA GLY A 42 -10.38 -1.25 -21.01
C GLY A 42 -10.74 0.15 -21.48
N MET A 43 -9.95 1.17 -21.15
CA MET A 43 -10.14 2.57 -21.56
C MET A 43 -9.32 2.88 -22.81
N SER A 44 -9.70 3.94 -23.54
CA SER A 44 -8.85 4.46 -24.62
C SER A 44 -7.56 5.07 -24.05
N SER A 45 -6.47 4.98 -24.83
CA SER A 45 -5.18 5.61 -24.51
C SER A 45 -5.34 7.10 -24.19
N ALA A 46 -6.11 7.84 -25.01
CA ALA A 46 -6.40 9.26 -24.77
C ALA A 46 -7.07 9.51 -23.41
N THR A 47 -7.91 8.59 -22.95
CA THR A 47 -8.55 8.71 -21.63
C THR A 47 -7.54 8.50 -20.51
N VAL A 48 -6.69 7.48 -20.59
CA VAL A 48 -5.67 7.20 -19.56
C VAL A 48 -4.67 8.35 -19.47
N TYR A 49 -4.11 8.82 -20.59
CA TYR A 49 -3.15 9.94 -20.60
C TYR A 49 -3.78 11.28 -20.17
N ARG A 50 -5.08 11.49 -20.34
CA ARG A 50 -5.76 12.66 -19.80
C ARG A 50 -5.79 12.66 -18.27
N HIS A 51 -5.89 11.49 -17.64
CA HIS A 51 -5.88 11.35 -16.19
C HIS A 51 -4.46 11.26 -15.59
N PHE A 52 -3.51 10.76 -16.37
CA PHE A 52 -2.12 10.57 -15.98
C PHE A 52 -1.18 11.05 -17.09
N PRO A 53 -1.06 12.37 -17.28
CA PRO A 53 -0.20 12.94 -18.33
C PRO A 53 1.29 12.61 -18.12
N GLY A 54 1.74 12.41 -16.89
CA GLY A 54 3.09 11.95 -16.54
C GLY A 54 3.31 10.45 -16.77
N GLY A 55 2.30 9.74 -17.30
CA GLY A 55 2.41 8.33 -17.68
C GLY A 55 2.64 7.39 -16.50
N LYS A 56 3.46 6.36 -16.74
CA LYS A 56 3.70 5.28 -15.79
C LYS A 56 4.24 5.75 -14.42
N GLN A 57 5.15 6.70 -14.42
CA GLN A 57 5.73 7.21 -13.16
C GLN A 57 4.70 7.90 -12.27
N GLU A 58 3.82 8.71 -12.87
CA GLU A 58 2.71 9.33 -12.13
C GLU A 58 1.75 8.27 -11.57
N ILE A 59 1.46 7.22 -12.34
CA ILE A 59 0.61 6.12 -11.89
C ILE A 59 1.26 5.35 -10.73
N ILE A 60 2.56 5.05 -10.81
CA ILE A 60 3.31 4.38 -9.73
C ILE A 60 3.22 5.22 -8.44
N HIS A 61 3.47 6.52 -8.56
CA HIS A 61 3.39 7.45 -7.42
C HIS A 61 1.98 7.45 -6.80
N GLU A 62 0.94 7.56 -7.62
CA GLU A 62 -0.45 7.57 -7.15
C GLU A 62 -0.86 6.24 -6.48
N VAL A 63 -0.52 5.11 -7.08
CA VAL A 63 -0.79 3.77 -6.50
C VAL A 63 -0.15 3.63 -5.13
N ARG A 64 1.08 4.10 -4.97
CA ARG A 64 1.78 4.11 -3.67
C ARG A 64 1.10 5.03 -2.67
N ALA A 65 0.85 6.28 -3.08
CA ALA A 65 0.24 7.29 -2.21
C ALA A 65 -1.11 6.84 -1.65
N LEU A 66 -1.97 6.26 -2.50
CA LEU A 66 -3.28 5.74 -2.09
C LEU A 66 -3.16 4.61 -1.06
N ARG A 67 -2.26 3.64 -1.30
CA ARG A 67 -2.11 2.47 -0.41
C ARG A 67 -1.56 2.85 0.95
N ILE A 68 -0.53 3.69 0.94
CA ILE A 68 0.13 4.10 2.17
C ILE A 68 -0.70 5.10 2.95
N GLY A 69 -1.35 6.03 2.28
CA GLY A 69 -2.27 6.96 2.93
C GLY A 69 -3.31 6.21 3.74
N ARG A 70 -3.94 5.18 3.16
CA ARG A 70 -4.94 4.35 3.87
C ARG A 70 -4.36 3.60 5.07
N LEU A 71 -3.16 3.03 4.92
CA LEU A 71 -2.49 2.35 6.03
C LEU A 71 -2.17 3.32 7.16
N VAL A 72 -1.61 4.48 6.84
CA VAL A 72 -1.27 5.54 7.82
C VAL A 72 -2.52 6.03 8.53
N GLU A 73 -3.57 6.39 7.80
CA GLU A 73 -4.86 6.80 8.37
C GLU A 73 -5.47 5.72 9.28
N HIS A 74 -5.28 4.45 8.93
CA HIS A 74 -5.75 3.35 9.77
C HIS A 74 -4.94 3.23 11.07
N LEU A 75 -3.62 3.34 10.99
CA LEU A 75 -2.75 3.33 12.16
C LEU A 75 -3.05 4.51 13.11
N ASP A 76 -3.32 5.69 12.57
CA ASP A 76 -3.73 6.86 13.37
C ASP A 76 -5.07 6.61 14.07
N ARG A 77 -6.06 6.09 13.35
CA ARG A 77 -7.34 5.71 13.96
C ARG A 77 -7.18 4.70 15.08
N LEU A 78 -6.33 3.68 14.92
CA LEU A 78 -6.04 2.71 15.98
C LEU A 78 -5.40 3.40 17.19
N ALA A 79 -4.48 4.33 16.94
CA ALA A 79 -3.83 5.08 18.00
C ALA A 79 -4.76 6.06 18.74
N GLU A 80 -5.88 6.48 18.15
CA GLU A 80 -6.88 7.38 18.74
C GLU A 80 -8.07 6.62 19.37
N THR A 81 -8.29 5.35 19.03
CA THR A 81 -9.41 4.54 19.52
C THR A 81 -9.34 4.32 21.04
N THR A 82 -10.48 4.43 21.72
CA THR A 82 -10.59 4.22 23.16
C THR A 82 -11.74 3.23 23.47
N PRO A 83 -11.49 2.14 24.19
CA PRO A 83 -10.16 1.67 24.64
C PRO A 83 -9.24 1.32 23.47
N ILE A 84 -7.92 1.37 23.69
CA ILE A 84 -6.97 0.98 22.64
C ILE A 84 -7.16 -0.50 22.29
N PRO A 85 -7.23 -0.87 20.99
CA PRO A 85 -7.32 -2.28 20.59
C PRO A 85 -6.06 -3.04 21.00
N GLY A 86 -6.22 -4.32 21.33
CA GLY A 86 -5.10 -5.20 21.61
C GLY A 86 -4.18 -5.37 20.40
N VAL A 87 -2.91 -5.78 20.63
CA VAL A 87 -1.92 -5.92 19.55
C VAL A 87 -2.38 -6.88 18.47
N ALA A 88 -2.96 -8.02 18.85
CA ALA A 88 -3.46 -9.01 17.88
C ALA A 88 -4.64 -8.46 17.05
N GLU A 89 -5.55 -7.73 17.69
CA GLU A 89 -6.68 -7.08 17.00
C GLU A 89 -6.19 -6.00 16.03
N ALA A 90 -5.25 -5.15 16.46
CA ALA A 90 -4.64 -4.14 15.60
C ALA A 90 -3.90 -4.78 14.43
N PHE A 91 -3.15 -5.86 14.67
CA PHE A 91 -2.44 -6.59 13.63
C PHE A 91 -3.39 -7.17 12.59
N THR A 92 -4.45 -7.84 13.02
CA THR A 92 -5.49 -8.38 12.13
C THR A 92 -6.16 -7.27 11.32
N SER A 93 -6.44 -6.12 11.94
CA SER A 93 -7.06 -5.00 11.23
C SER A 93 -6.13 -4.37 10.19
N VAL A 94 -4.82 -4.30 10.46
CA VAL A 94 -3.81 -3.87 9.47
C VAL A 94 -3.75 -4.84 8.29
N LEU A 95 -3.78 -6.15 8.54
CA LEU A 95 -3.86 -7.15 7.46
C LEU A 95 -5.14 -6.97 6.64
N GLY A 96 -6.26 -6.63 7.27
CA GLY A 96 -7.51 -6.29 6.59
C GLY A 96 -7.38 -5.09 5.63
N ILE A 97 -6.64 -4.05 6.01
CA ILE A 97 -6.35 -2.91 5.12
C ILE A 97 -5.47 -3.32 3.94
N LEU A 98 -4.53 -4.24 4.14
CA LEU A 98 -3.68 -4.77 3.08
C LEU A 98 -4.45 -5.73 2.14
N HIS A 99 -5.56 -6.30 2.60
CA HIS A 99 -6.51 -7.14 1.85
C HIS A 99 -7.70 -6.33 1.33
N ASP A 100 -7.54 -5.11 0.95
CA ASP A 100 -8.65 -4.21 0.62
C ASP A 100 -9.38 -4.60 -0.67
N SER A 101 -10.54 -5.23 -0.50
CA SER A 101 -11.45 -5.57 -1.59
C SER A 101 -12.10 -4.35 -2.27
N GLU A 102 -12.17 -3.19 -1.62
CA GLU A 102 -12.75 -1.97 -2.21
C GLU A 102 -11.84 -1.39 -3.30
N THR A 103 -10.53 -1.54 -3.17
CA THR A 103 -9.56 -1.18 -4.23
C THR A 103 -9.39 -2.27 -5.27
N GLY A 104 -10.11 -3.41 -5.14
CA GLY A 104 -9.99 -4.55 -6.05
C GLY A 104 -8.61 -5.21 -6.03
N THR A 105 -7.88 -5.05 -4.92
CA THR A 105 -6.57 -5.66 -4.71
C THR A 105 -6.62 -6.52 -3.44
N ASP A 106 -6.52 -7.82 -3.64
CA ASP A 106 -6.38 -8.78 -2.56
C ASP A 106 -5.00 -8.72 -1.89
N PHE A 107 -4.84 -9.43 -0.79
CA PHE A 107 -3.58 -9.49 -0.05
C PHE A 107 -2.44 -10.04 -0.92
N HIS A 108 -2.72 -11.01 -1.80
CA HIS A 108 -1.75 -11.58 -2.74
C HIS A 108 -1.22 -10.51 -3.71
N THR A 109 -2.10 -9.72 -4.34
CA THR A 109 -1.70 -8.60 -5.20
C THR A 109 -0.85 -7.58 -4.44
N THR A 110 -1.23 -7.25 -3.19
CA THR A 110 -0.46 -6.33 -2.34
C THR A 110 0.92 -6.88 -2.03
N ALA A 111 1.02 -8.15 -1.69
CA ALA A 111 2.26 -8.86 -1.40
C ALA A 111 3.22 -8.87 -2.62
N ARG A 112 2.71 -9.19 -3.80
CA ARG A 112 3.49 -9.17 -5.04
C ARG A 112 3.97 -7.77 -5.41
N ILE A 113 3.16 -6.74 -5.21
CA ILE A 113 3.58 -5.35 -5.40
C ILE A 113 4.74 -4.99 -4.47
N ALA A 114 4.65 -5.37 -3.18
CA ALA A 114 5.70 -5.11 -2.20
C ALA A 114 7.02 -5.78 -2.60
N VAL A 115 7.00 -7.07 -2.92
CA VAL A 115 8.20 -7.82 -3.33
C VAL A 115 8.79 -7.28 -4.64
N ASN A 116 7.96 -6.93 -5.62
CA ASN A 116 8.41 -6.30 -6.85
C ASN A 116 9.06 -4.92 -6.57
N ALA A 117 8.51 -4.12 -5.65
CA ALA A 117 9.14 -2.87 -5.23
C ALA A 117 10.52 -3.11 -4.59
N TRP A 118 10.64 -4.10 -3.70
CA TRP A 118 11.92 -4.44 -3.06
C TRP A 118 12.96 -4.91 -4.07
N SER A 119 12.55 -5.63 -5.11
CA SER A 119 13.47 -6.10 -6.17
C SER A 119 14.01 -4.97 -7.06
N GLU A 120 13.30 -3.85 -7.17
CA GLU A 120 13.74 -2.68 -7.93
C GLU A 120 14.72 -1.78 -7.16
N MET A 121 14.64 -1.75 -5.82
CA MET A 121 15.45 -0.86 -4.97
C MET A 121 16.96 -0.93 -5.21
N PRO A 122 17.59 -2.10 -5.48
CA PRO A 122 19.02 -2.16 -5.77
C PRO A 122 19.42 -1.50 -7.10
N ARG A 123 18.49 -1.39 -8.04
CA ARG A 123 18.73 -0.89 -9.40
C ARG A 123 18.40 0.58 -9.57
N ASP A 124 17.51 1.10 -8.73
CA ASP A 124 17.03 2.48 -8.78
C ASP A 124 17.22 3.17 -7.42
N PRO A 125 18.28 3.98 -7.26
CA PRO A 125 18.56 4.68 -6.01
C PRO A 125 17.49 5.69 -5.61
N GLU A 126 16.84 6.36 -6.57
CA GLU A 126 15.77 7.33 -6.31
C GLU A 126 14.52 6.61 -5.81
N PHE A 127 14.11 5.55 -6.48
CA PHE A 127 13.01 4.67 -6.05
C PHE A 127 13.27 4.07 -4.66
N ARG A 128 14.50 3.65 -4.39
CA ARG A 128 14.91 3.14 -3.06
C ARG A 128 14.70 4.18 -1.97
N GLU A 129 15.08 5.44 -2.21
CA GLU A 129 14.90 6.50 -1.22
C GLU A 129 13.43 6.82 -0.98
N GLU A 130 12.60 6.78 -2.02
CA GLU A 130 11.15 6.91 -1.87
C GLU A 130 10.55 5.78 -1.02
N ILE A 131 10.94 4.53 -1.26
CA ILE A 131 10.46 3.38 -0.45
C ILE A 131 10.98 3.47 0.98
N ARG A 132 12.21 3.94 1.18
CA ARG A 132 12.77 4.17 2.52
C ARG A 132 11.98 5.21 3.29
N ASN A 133 11.64 6.34 2.66
CA ASN A 133 10.85 7.39 3.30
C ASN A 133 9.46 6.89 3.69
N LEU A 134 8.85 6.08 2.84
CA LEU A 134 7.62 5.39 3.11
C LEU A 134 7.71 4.47 4.35
N TYR A 135 8.74 3.63 4.40
CA TYR A 135 9.02 2.76 5.54
C TYR A 135 9.16 3.58 6.84
N LEU A 136 9.88 4.70 6.80
CA LEU A 136 10.04 5.59 7.96
C LEU A 136 8.73 6.22 8.41
N THR A 137 7.86 6.60 7.47
CA THR A 137 6.52 7.11 7.77
C THR A 137 5.70 6.06 8.52
N ILE A 138 5.57 4.84 7.98
CA ILE A 138 4.83 3.75 8.64
C ILE A 138 5.40 3.46 10.03
N ARG A 139 6.74 3.42 10.15
CA ARG A 139 7.40 3.18 11.44
C ARG A 139 7.07 4.24 12.47
N THR A 140 6.96 5.52 12.08
CA THR A 140 6.59 6.62 12.98
C THR A 140 5.18 6.41 13.55
N HIS A 141 4.20 6.06 12.71
CA HIS A 141 2.83 5.81 13.15
C HIS A 141 2.71 4.54 14.01
N LEU A 142 3.43 3.48 13.67
CA LEU A 142 3.51 2.27 14.50
C LEU A 142 4.16 2.56 15.86
N LEU A 143 5.17 3.41 15.92
CA LEU A 143 5.82 3.80 17.18
C LEU A 143 4.85 4.59 18.08
N ALA A 144 4.02 5.47 17.51
CA ALA A 144 2.99 6.18 18.26
C ALA A 144 1.98 5.21 18.89
N LEU A 145 1.50 4.23 18.11
CA LEU A 145 0.60 3.18 18.59
C LEU A 145 1.27 2.31 19.69
N ALA A 146 2.51 1.87 19.47
CA ALA A 146 3.27 1.07 20.44
C ALA A 146 3.54 1.83 21.74
N THR A 147 3.79 3.16 21.66
CA THR A 147 3.95 4.02 22.81
C THR A 147 2.67 4.08 23.64
N ARG A 148 1.53 4.11 23.00
CA ARG A 148 0.24 4.09 23.68
C ARG A 148 -0.02 2.74 24.35
N TRP A 149 0.24 1.61 23.68
CA TRP A 149 0.15 0.27 24.30
C TRP A 149 1.02 0.13 25.53
N SER A 150 2.26 0.62 25.50
CA SER A 150 3.16 0.60 26.64
C SER A 150 2.64 1.46 27.80
N ARG A 151 2.10 2.65 27.50
CA ARG A 151 1.54 3.56 28.51
C ARG A 151 0.30 2.99 29.19
N GLU A 152 -0.56 2.30 28.44
CA GLU A 152 -1.79 1.68 28.96
C GLU A 152 -1.56 0.27 29.55
N GLY A 153 -0.30 -0.20 29.55
CA GLY A 153 0.06 -1.51 30.11
C GLY A 153 -0.40 -2.71 29.27
N THR A 154 -0.81 -2.48 28.02
CA THR A 154 -1.25 -3.53 27.09
C THR A 154 -0.08 -4.42 26.67
N VAL A 155 1.14 -3.86 26.60
CA VAL A 155 2.37 -4.58 26.22
C VAL A 155 3.49 -4.23 27.18
N ASN A 156 4.15 -5.26 27.68
CA ASN A 156 5.35 -5.12 28.53
C ASN A 156 6.63 -5.30 27.68
N CYS A 157 6.78 -4.44 26.68
CA CYS A 157 7.92 -4.41 25.77
C CYS A 157 8.20 -2.94 25.40
N PRO A 158 9.46 -2.53 25.20
CA PRO A 158 9.78 -1.18 24.74
C PRO A 158 9.03 -0.82 23.45
N PRO A 159 8.49 0.42 23.35
CA PRO A 159 7.69 0.82 22.18
C PRO A 159 8.41 0.70 20.85
N ASP A 160 9.69 1.02 20.79
CA ASP A 160 10.54 0.88 19.61
C ASP A 160 10.65 -0.59 19.16
N MET A 161 10.88 -1.51 20.11
CA MET A 161 10.92 -2.94 19.84
C MET A 161 9.56 -3.47 19.40
N THR A 162 8.47 -3.06 20.06
CA THR A 162 7.11 -3.46 19.69
C THR A 162 6.76 -3.02 18.27
N SER A 163 7.03 -1.76 17.94
CA SER A 163 6.77 -1.22 16.59
C SER A 163 7.59 -1.94 15.52
N GLU A 164 8.84 -2.26 15.82
CA GLU A 164 9.73 -2.95 14.90
C GLU A 164 9.33 -4.41 14.66
N ILE A 165 8.94 -5.13 15.72
CA ILE A 165 8.41 -6.50 15.60
C ILE A 165 7.13 -6.49 14.76
N PHE A 166 6.19 -5.59 15.05
CA PHE A 166 4.94 -5.46 14.30
C PHE A 166 5.20 -5.25 12.81
N LEU A 167 6.08 -4.32 12.47
CA LEU A 167 6.43 -4.01 11.10
C LEU A 167 7.10 -5.21 10.40
N ARG A 168 8.06 -5.85 11.05
CA ARG A 168 8.76 -7.02 10.50
C ARG A 168 7.84 -8.22 10.29
N MET A 169 6.88 -8.44 11.19
CA MET A 169 5.85 -9.48 11.01
C MET A 169 5.00 -9.19 9.78
N THR A 170 4.54 -7.94 9.61
CA THR A 170 3.76 -7.53 8.43
C THR A 170 4.56 -7.73 7.13
N LEU A 171 5.83 -7.29 7.09
CA LEU A 171 6.70 -7.48 5.93
C LEU A 171 6.99 -8.96 5.66
N GLY A 172 7.17 -9.76 6.72
CA GLY A 172 7.37 -11.21 6.62
C GLY A 172 6.17 -11.91 5.98
N LEU A 173 4.96 -11.59 6.43
CA LEU A 173 3.73 -12.15 5.84
C LEU A 173 3.53 -11.73 4.38
N LEU A 174 3.86 -10.49 4.02
CA LEU A 174 3.82 -10.07 2.61
C LEU A 174 4.84 -10.84 1.77
N ALA A 175 6.04 -11.08 2.28
CA ALA A 175 7.05 -11.86 1.58
C ALA A 175 6.62 -13.33 1.43
N GLU A 176 6.11 -13.94 2.48
CA GLU A 176 5.61 -15.32 2.49
C GLU A 176 4.47 -15.51 1.49
N GLU A 177 3.47 -14.64 1.53
CA GLU A 177 2.35 -14.67 0.58
C GLU A 177 2.81 -14.49 -0.88
N ALA A 178 3.75 -13.58 -1.14
CA ALA A 178 4.25 -13.35 -2.50
C ALA A 178 5.04 -14.53 -3.07
N ILE A 179 5.73 -15.30 -2.21
CA ILE A 179 6.62 -16.40 -2.59
C ILE A 179 5.85 -17.73 -2.68
N PHE A 180 5.03 -18.01 -1.70
CA PHE A 180 4.39 -19.32 -1.55
C PHE A 180 2.89 -19.30 -1.89
N GLY A 181 2.26 -18.12 -1.92
CA GLY A 181 0.81 -17.97 -1.98
C GLY A 181 0.14 -18.38 -0.66
N SER A 182 -1.17 -18.17 -0.59
CA SER A 182 -1.95 -18.68 0.54
C SER A 182 -1.90 -20.20 0.53
N VAL A 183 -1.38 -20.77 1.60
CA VAL A 183 -1.54 -22.22 1.85
C VAL A 183 -2.97 -22.41 2.30
N ASP A 184 -3.83 -22.95 1.43
CA ASP A 184 -5.20 -23.35 1.75
C ASP A 184 -5.24 -24.40 2.86
#